data_ede7c861e55adc515339dd1bbaf8ff41
#
_entry.id   ede7c861e55adc515339dd1bbaf8ff41
#
_cell.length_a   1.000
_cell.length_b   1.000
_cell.length_c   1.000
_cell.angle_alpha   90.00
_cell.angle_beta   90.00
_cell.angle_gamma   90.00
#
_symmetry.space_group_name_H-M   'P 1'
#
loop_
_entity.id
_entity.type
_entity.pdbx_description
1 polymer ?
#
loop_
_entity_poly.entity_id
_entity_poly.type
_entity_poly.pdbx_seq_one_letter_code
_entity_poly.pdbx_strand_id
1 'polypeptide(L)'
;MNKASGGDEIPVELFQMLKDDVVKVLHSICQQIWKIQQWPQDWKRSVFIPIPKKGNAKECSHYCPVALISHARKVRLKILQAGLHQYMNHELPDVQADFRKGRGTRDQITKLQWIIKKARKFQKNIYFWFIDYAKDFECVDHNKLWKILKEMGISDHLTCLLRNLYTSQEATVRTGHGTTDWFQIGRGVHQGSILSPCLFNLYAEYIMRNTGLDKVQAGIKITGRNTNNLRYADDTTLMAESEEEQKAS
;
A
#
# COMPACT_ATOMS: atom_id res chain seq x y z
N MET A 1 13.23 -23.29 -7.43
CA MET A 1 11.92 -22.57 -7.49
C MET A 1 12.08 -21.47 -8.52
N ASN A 2 11.49 -21.63 -9.69
CA ASN A 2 11.54 -20.61 -10.75
C ASN A 2 10.65 -19.43 -10.35
N LYS A 3 11.23 -18.35 -9.88
CA LYS A 3 10.51 -17.08 -9.70
C LYS A 3 10.42 -16.36 -11.03
N ALA A 4 9.26 -15.78 -11.34
CA ALA A 4 9.09 -14.98 -12.55
C ALA A 4 10.11 -13.85 -12.59
N SER A 5 10.82 -13.73 -13.72
CA SER A 5 11.69 -12.60 -14.03
C SER A 5 10.86 -11.32 -14.25
N GLY A 6 11.48 -10.17 -14.06
CA GLY A 6 10.89 -8.88 -14.43
C GLY A 6 10.87 -8.66 -15.95
N GLY A 7 10.57 -7.43 -16.36
CA GLY A 7 10.62 -7.05 -17.78
C GLY A 7 12.03 -7.07 -18.40
N ASP A 8 13.07 -7.18 -17.56
CA ASP A 8 14.48 -7.34 -17.94
C ASP A 8 14.89 -8.80 -18.20
N GLU A 9 13.96 -9.73 -17.98
CA GLU A 9 14.14 -11.18 -18.13
C GLU A 9 15.31 -11.79 -17.34
N ILE A 10 15.92 -11.03 -16.41
CA ILE A 10 17.02 -11.50 -15.57
C ILE A 10 16.46 -12.39 -14.46
N PRO A 11 16.84 -13.69 -14.42
CA PRO A 11 16.36 -14.61 -13.40
C PRO A 11 17.04 -14.33 -12.04
N VAL A 12 16.33 -14.61 -10.95
CA VAL A 12 16.86 -14.39 -9.60
C VAL A 12 18.08 -15.27 -9.29
N GLU A 13 18.19 -16.40 -9.94
CA GLU A 13 19.31 -17.34 -9.81
C GLU A 13 20.64 -16.69 -10.18
N LEU A 14 20.66 -15.76 -11.16
CA LEU A 14 21.85 -15.01 -11.53
C LEU A 14 22.37 -14.16 -10.36
N PHE A 15 21.44 -13.52 -9.63
CA PHE A 15 21.80 -12.74 -8.43
C PHE A 15 22.37 -13.63 -7.31
N GLN A 16 21.94 -14.88 -7.23
CA GLN A 16 22.44 -15.83 -6.25
C GLN A 16 23.83 -16.37 -6.61
N MET A 17 24.13 -16.52 -7.90
CA MET A 17 25.43 -17.01 -8.38
C MET A 17 26.54 -15.96 -8.23
N LEU A 18 26.23 -14.70 -8.51
CA LEU A 18 27.19 -13.57 -8.55
C LEU A 18 27.16 -12.71 -7.27
N LYS A 19 26.99 -13.33 -6.11
CA LYS A 19 26.68 -12.70 -4.82
C LYS A 19 27.38 -11.35 -4.58
N ASP A 20 28.71 -11.34 -4.47
CA ASP A 20 29.45 -10.16 -4.04
C ASP A 20 29.56 -9.10 -5.14
N ASP A 21 29.70 -9.50 -6.38
CA ASP A 21 29.81 -8.56 -7.50
C ASP A 21 28.47 -7.89 -7.80
N VAL A 22 27.37 -8.64 -7.72
CA VAL A 22 26.03 -8.06 -7.83
C VAL A 22 25.77 -7.06 -6.71
N VAL A 23 26.19 -7.34 -5.48
CA VAL A 23 26.02 -6.41 -4.35
C VAL A 23 26.80 -5.11 -4.60
N LYS A 24 28.03 -5.17 -5.07
CA LYS A 24 28.85 -3.99 -5.40
C LYS A 24 28.20 -3.14 -6.49
N VAL A 25 27.75 -3.78 -7.58
CA VAL A 25 27.11 -3.11 -8.70
C VAL A 25 25.80 -2.46 -8.27
N LEU A 26 24.90 -3.20 -7.58
CA LEU A 26 23.65 -2.67 -7.09
C LEU A 26 23.86 -1.54 -6.07
N HIS A 27 24.86 -1.65 -5.20
CA HIS A 27 25.21 -0.59 -4.26
C HIS A 27 25.60 0.69 -4.99
N SER A 28 26.50 0.59 -6.01
CA SER A 28 26.91 1.74 -6.82
C SER A 28 25.71 2.39 -7.53
N ILE A 29 24.84 1.59 -8.17
CA ILE A 29 23.62 2.10 -8.82
C ILE A 29 22.71 2.78 -7.79
N CYS A 30 22.51 2.18 -6.62
CA CYS A 30 21.70 2.75 -5.56
C CYS A 30 22.26 4.09 -5.05
N GLN A 31 23.57 4.21 -4.91
CA GLN A 31 24.22 5.47 -4.53
C GLN A 31 24.05 6.54 -5.60
N GLN A 32 24.23 6.20 -6.89
CA GLN A 32 24.00 7.14 -7.98
C GLN A 32 22.54 7.63 -8.00
N ILE A 33 21.55 6.72 -7.96
CA ILE A 33 20.14 7.10 -7.91
C ILE A 33 19.85 8.01 -6.71
N TRP A 34 20.44 7.73 -5.54
CA TRP A 34 20.28 8.56 -4.36
C TRP A 34 20.86 9.96 -4.57
N LYS A 35 22.05 10.05 -5.15
CA LYS A 35 22.77 11.33 -5.36
C LYS A 35 22.12 12.21 -6.43
N ILE A 36 21.80 11.63 -7.59
CA ILE A 36 21.28 12.38 -8.74
C ILE A 36 19.74 12.43 -8.79
N GLN A 37 19.06 11.64 -7.96
CA GLN A 37 17.60 11.50 -7.88
C GLN A 37 16.92 11.07 -9.20
N GLN A 38 17.66 10.50 -10.12
CA GLN A 38 17.13 9.99 -11.37
C GLN A 38 17.11 8.47 -11.36
N TRP A 39 16.06 7.92 -11.96
CA TRP A 39 15.88 6.48 -12.11
C TRP A 39 16.22 6.04 -13.50
N PRO A 40 16.85 4.88 -13.68
CA PRO A 40 16.98 4.26 -15.00
C PRO A 40 15.59 4.10 -15.64
N GLN A 41 15.48 4.37 -16.96
CA GLN A 41 14.18 4.30 -17.63
C GLN A 41 13.56 2.89 -17.55
N ASP A 42 14.37 1.85 -17.66
CA ASP A 42 13.89 0.47 -17.53
C ASP A 42 13.32 0.16 -16.13
N TRP A 43 13.75 0.89 -15.11
CA TRP A 43 13.20 0.76 -13.77
C TRP A 43 11.86 1.49 -13.58
N LYS A 44 11.45 2.31 -14.53
CA LYS A 44 10.12 2.94 -14.59
C LYS A 44 9.10 2.11 -15.36
N ARG A 45 9.54 1.05 -16.05
CA ARG A 45 8.71 0.14 -16.82
C ARG A 45 8.22 -1.03 -15.99
N SER A 46 6.97 -1.44 -16.22
CA SER A 46 6.34 -2.57 -15.54
C SER A 46 5.56 -3.44 -16.51
N VAL A 47 5.64 -4.74 -16.36
CA VAL A 47 4.80 -5.69 -17.10
C VAL A 47 3.67 -6.12 -16.18
N PHE A 48 2.43 -5.87 -16.56
CA PHE A 48 1.26 -6.31 -15.82
C PHE A 48 0.78 -7.68 -16.30
N ILE A 49 0.52 -8.54 -15.34
CA ILE A 49 -0.15 -9.83 -15.55
C ILE A 49 -1.57 -9.69 -14.97
N PRO A 50 -2.62 -9.78 -15.79
CA PRO A 50 -3.99 -9.74 -15.31
C PRO A 50 -4.35 -11.07 -14.65
N ILE A 51 -4.61 -11.04 -13.35
CA ILE A 51 -5.06 -12.21 -12.57
C ILE A 51 -6.58 -12.15 -12.46
N PRO A 52 -7.34 -13.18 -12.91
CA PRO A 52 -8.78 -13.17 -12.80
C PRO A 52 -9.22 -13.24 -11.34
N LYS A 53 -10.15 -12.37 -10.95
CA LYS A 53 -10.89 -12.48 -9.68
C LYS A 53 -11.97 -13.57 -9.81
N LYS A 54 -12.50 -14.01 -8.68
CA LYS A 54 -13.67 -14.91 -8.70
C LYS A 54 -14.85 -14.23 -9.40
N GLY A 55 -15.43 -14.88 -10.41
CA GLY A 55 -16.57 -14.35 -11.17
C GLY A 55 -16.41 -14.42 -12.67
N ASN A 56 -17.14 -13.57 -13.39
CA ASN A 56 -17.14 -13.55 -14.85
C ASN A 56 -15.89 -12.87 -15.40
N ALA A 57 -15.00 -13.63 -16.04
CA ALA A 57 -13.74 -13.15 -16.62
C ALA A 57 -13.91 -12.34 -17.93
N LYS A 58 -15.14 -11.97 -18.32
CA LYS A 58 -15.39 -11.22 -19.56
C LYS A 58 -15.15 -9.71 -19.44
N GLU A 59 -15.09 -9.18 -18.22
CA GLU A 59 -14.92 -7.75 -17.98
C GLU A 59 -13.56 -7.44 -17.36
N CYS A 60 -12.92 -6.35 -17.80
CA CYS A 60 -11.62 -5.91 -17.26
C CYS A 60 -11.67 -5.62 -15.75
N SER A 61 -12.83 -5.21 -15.22
CA SER A 61 -13.07 -4.98 -13.78
C SER A 61 -12.88 -6.23 -12.93
N HIS A 62 -13.01 -7.41 -13.52
CA HIS A 62 -12.85 -8.71 -12.85
C HIS A 62 -11.40 -9.21 -12.85
N TYR A 63 -10.45 -8.38 -13.23
CA TYR A 63 -9.03 -8.71 -13.15
C TYR A 63 -8.32 -7.82 -12.12
N CYS A 64 -7.32 -8.41 -11.47
CA CYS A 64 -6.37 -7.70 -10.62
C CYS A 64 -5.01 -7.70 -11.33
N PRO A 65 -4.51 -6.56 -11.83
CA PRO A 65 -3.22 -6.51 -12.50
C PRO A 65 -2.09 -6.58 -11.49
N VAL A 66 -1.22 -7.58 -11.60
CA VAL A 66 -0.02 -7.72 -10.78
C VAL A 66 1.20 -7.25 -11.57
N ALA A 67 1.93 -6.27 -11.03
CA ALA A 67 3.13 -5.74 -11.67
C ALA A 67 4.34 -6.69 -11.49
N LEU A 68 4.93 -7.10 -12.61
CA LEU A 68 6.25 -7.71 -12.64
C LEU A 68 7.31 -6.63 -12.84
N ILE A 69 8.19 -6.52 -11.86
CA ILE A 69 9.31 -5.56 -11.87
C ILE A 69 10.64 -6.31 -11.73
N SER A 70 11.72 -5.72 -12.24
CA SER A 70 13.06 -6.33 -12.19
C SER A 70 13.53 -6.60 -10.76
N HIS A 71 14.37 -7.62 -10.60
CA HIS A 71 14.93 -7.97 -9.28
C HIS A 71 15.82 -6.85 -8.72
N ALA A 72 16.61 -6.19 -9.56
CA ALA A 72 17.42 -5.03 -9.19
C ALA A 72 16.54 -3.89 -8.64
N ARG A 73 15.46 -3.55 -9.34
CA ARG A 73 14.48 -2.56 -8.87
C ARG A 73 13.86 -2.98 -7.54
N LYS A 74 13.51 -4.26 -7.35
CA LYS A 74 12.96 -4.77 -6.06
C LYS A 74 13.91 -4.51 -4.90
N VAL A 75 15.22 -4.71 -5.07
CA VAL A 75 16.22 -4.43 -4.04
C VAL A 75 16.18 -2.96 -3.64
N ARG A 76 16.21 -2.05 -4.62
CA ARG A 76 16.15 -0.60 -4.36
C ARG A 76 14.85 -0.19 -3.67
N LEU A 77 13.71 -0.71 -4.12
CA LEU A 77 12.42 -0.44 -3.49
C LEU A 77 12.37 -0.92 -2.04
N LYS A 78 13.03 -2.04 -1.71
CA LYS A 78 13.18 -2.53 -0.33
C LYS A 78 13.96 -1.56 0.56
N ILE A 79 15.02 -0.97 0.03
CA ILE A 79 15.80 0.05 0.75
C ILE A 79 14.93 1.27 1.05
N LEU A 80 14.18 1.75 0.05
CA LEU A 80 13.26 2.88 0.23
C LEU A 80 12.13 2.54 1.20
N GLN A 81 11.58 1.32 1.12
CA GLN A 81 10.57 0.83 2.05
C GLN A 81 11.07 0.90 3.49
N ALA A 82 12.31 0.44 3.75
CA ALA A 82 12.90 0.49 5.07
C ALA A 82 12.99 1.94 5.62
N GLY A 83 13.34 2.91 4.76
CA GLY A 83 13.30 4.32 5.11
C GLY A 83 11.89 4.84 5.43
N LEU A 84 10.89 4.46 4.63
CA LEU A 84 9.49 4.84 4.87
C LEU A 84 8.89 4.19 6.13
N HIS A 85 9.32 2.99 6.50
CA HIS A 85 8.82 2.32 7.70
C HIS A 85 9.07 3.11 8.99
N GLN A 86 10.12 3.91 9.07
CA GLN A 86 10.37 4.77 10.22
C GLN A 86 9.25 5.79 10.38
N TYR A 87 8.84 6.43 9.27
CA TYR A 87 7.72 7.38 9.26
C TYR A 87 6.38 6.67 9.52
N MET A 88 6.13 5.53 8.88
CA MET A 88 4.91 4.76 9.09
C MET A 88 4.70 4.37 10.56
N ASN A 89 5.75 3.95 11.25
CA ASN A 89 5.64 3.56 12.66
C ASN A 89 5.28 4.75 13.56
N HIS A 90 5.67 5.96 13.18
CA HIS A 90 5.33 7.18 13.90
C HIS A 90 3.93 7.70 13.53
N GLU A 91 3.60 7.69 12.24
CA GLU A 91 2.39 8.34 11.72
C GLU A 91 1.14 7.46 11.80
N LEU A 92 1.29 6.13 11.63
CA LEU A 92 0.12 5.26 11.61
C LEU A 92 -0.38 4.92 13.01
N PRO A 93 -1.67 5.13 13.29
CA PRO A 93 -2.29 4.79 14.57
C PRO A 93 -2.38 3.26 14.74
N ASP A 94 -2.63 2.85 15.99
CA ASP A 94 -2.75 1.43 16.35
C ASP A 94 -3.96 0.71 15.73
N VAL A 95 -4.90 1.45 15.21
CA VAL A 95 -6.09 0.91 14.54
C VAL A 95 -5.79 0.39 13.13
N GLN A 96 -4.75 0.93 12.46
CA GLN A 96 -4.26 0.40 11.17
C GLN A 96 -3.27 -0.74 11.42
N ALA A 97 -3.61 -1.94 10.97
CA ALA A 97 -2.80 -3.14 11.24
C ALA A 97 -2.04 -3.67 10.01
N ASP A 98 -2.48 -3.35 8.80
CA ASP A 98 -1.89 -3.94 7.62
C ASP A 98 -0.49 -3.40 7.31
N PHE A 99 0.35 -4.27 6.72
CA PHE A 99 1.75 -4.01 6.38
C PHE A 99 2.64 -3.53 7.55
N ARG A 100 2.23 -3.81 8.79
CA ARG A 100 3.01 -3.54 10.00
C ARG A 100 3.57 -4.82 10.59
N LYS A 101 4.85 -4.78 11.00
CA LYS A 101 5.52 -5.93 11.62
C LYS A 101 4.80 -6.36 12.91
N GLY A 102 4.48 -7.64 13.02
CA GLY A 102 3.84 -8.22 14.19
C GLY A 102 2.33 -7.94 14.30
N ARG A 103 1.70 -7.43 13.26
CA ARG A 103 0.25 -7.24 13.17
C ARG A 103 -0.30 -7.93 11.94
N GLY A 104 -1.49 -8.50 12.06
CA GLY A 104 -2.13 -9.21 10.97
C GLY A 104 -3.65 -9.24 11.07
N THR A 105 -4.28 -9.84 10.10
CA THR A 105 -5.75 -10.01 10.03
C THR A 105 -6.31 -10.67 11.28
N ARG A 106 -5.57 -11.66 11.85
CA ARG A 106 -5.95 -12.34 13.09
C ARG A 106 -6.13 -11.38 14.26
N ASP A 107 -5.25 -10.39 14.37
CA ASP A 107 -5.29 -9.42 15.47
C ASP A 107 -6.55 -8.57 15.37
N GLN A 108 -6.92 -8.14 14.17
CA GLN A 108 -8.15 -7.37 13.93
C GLN A 108 -9.41 -8.21 14.18
N ILE A 109 -9.45 -9.46 13.71
CA ILE A 109 -10.53 -10.37 13.98
C ILE A 109 -10.67 -10.60 15.50
N THR A 110 -9.57 -10.81 16.21
CA THR A 110 -9.58 -11.00 17.67
C THR A 110 -10.11 -9.77 18.39
N LYS A 111 -9.70 -8.56 17.95
CA LYS A 111 -10.24 -7.30 18.49
C LYS A 111 -11.74 -7.18 18.29
N LEU A 112 -12.25 -7.45 17.07
CA LEU A 112 -13.67 -7.42 16.77
C LEU A 112 -14.46 -8.44 17.62
N GLN A 113 -13.98 -9.68 17.71
CA GLN A 113 -14.60 -10.70 18.54
C GLN A 113 -14.63 -10.31 20.02
N TRP A 114 -13.55 -9.69 20.51
CA TRP A 114 -13.48 -9.22 21.87
C TRP A 114 -14.46 -8.07 22.14
N ILE A 115 -14.59 -7.11 21.21
CA ILE A 115 -15.56 -6.02 21.25
C ILE A 115 -16.98 -6.57 21.34
N ILE A 116 -17.35 -7.50 20.43
CA ILE A 116 -18.67 -8.13 20.39
C ILE A 116 -18.95 -8.87 21.72
N LYS A 117 -17.98 -9.60 22.23
CA LYS A 117 -18.10 -10.34 23.50
C LYS A 117 -18.34 -9.41 24.69
N LYS A 118 -17.63 -8.28 24.72
CA LYS A 118 -17.81 -7.24 25.75
C LYS A 118 -19.18 -6.57 25.66
N ALA A 119 -19.63 -6.19 24.48
CA ALA A 119 -20.93 -5.62 24.26
C ALA A 119 -22.06 -6.54 24.76
N ARG A 120 -22.01 -7.82 24.39
CA ARG A 120 -22.97 -8.82 24.87
C ARG A 120 -22.98 -8.93 26.40
N LYS A 121 -21.77 -8.94 27.02
CA LYS A 121 -21.65 -9.02 28.50
C LYS A 121 -22.31 -7.83 29.19
N PHE A 122 -22.20 -6.63 28.62
CA PHE A 122 -22.74 -5.39 29.18
C PHE A 122 -24.11 -5.01 28.61
N GLN A 123 -24.72 -5.88 27.79
CA GLN A 123 -26.02 -5.64 27.14
C GLN A 123 -26.07 -4.33 26.35
N LYS A 124 -24.93 -3.94 25.74
CA LYS A 124 -24.82 -2.75 24.89
C LYS A 124 -25.01 -3.11 23.43
N ASN A 125 -25.77 -2.29 22.73
CA ASN A 125 -25.86 -2.37 21.28
C ASN A 125 -24.58 -1.79 20.66
N ILE A 126 -24.08 -2.43 19.61
CA ILE A 126 -22.97 -1.92 18.81
C ILE A 126 -23.38 -2.00 17.36
N TYR A 127 -23.15 -0.92 16.64
CA TYR A 127 -23.35 -0.79 15.22
C TYR A 127 -22.01 -0.84 14.51
N PHE A 128 -21.90 -1.66 13.47
CA PHE A 128 -20.72 -1.81 12.64
C PHE A 128 -21.03 -1.34 11.22
N TRP A 129 -20.16 -0.53 10.66
CA TRP A 129 -20.21 -0.14 9.28
C TRP A 129 -18.92 -0.56 8.58
N PHE A 130 -19.06 -1.44 7.59
CA PHE A 130 -17.93 -1.95 6.80
C PHE A 130 -17.82 -1.13 5.52
N ILE A 131 -16.65 -0.53 5.30
CA ILE A 131 -16.34 0.26 4.11
C ILE A 131 -15.34 -0.57 3.29
N ASP A 132 -15.74 -0.92 2.08
CA ASP A 132 -14.92 -1.59 1.08
C ASP A 132 -14.64 -0.60 -0.05
N TYR A 133 -13.38 -0.27 -0.25
CA TYR A 133 -12.98 0.69 -1.28
C TYR A 133 -12.86 -0.01 -2.64
N ALA A 134 -13.55 0.53 -3.64
CA ALA A 134 -13.36 0.07 -5.01
C ALA A 134 -12.09 0.67 -5.61
N LYS A 135 -11.11 -0.17 -6.01
CA LYS A 135 -9.86 0.25 -6.68
C LYS A 135 -9.01 1.26 -5.88
N ASP A 136 -8.89 1.05 -4.61
CA ASP A 136 -8.18 1.87 -3.61
C ASP A 136 -6.76 2.23 -4.03
N PHE A 137 -5.92 1.26 -4.41
CA PHE A 137 -4.55 1.49 -4.87
C PHE A 137 -4.49 2.25 -6.21
N GLU A 138 -5.46 2.03 -7.10
CA GLU A 138 -5.51 2.66 -8.41
C GLU A 138 -6.01 4.12 -8.35
N CYS A 139 -6.72 4.50 -7.26
CA CYS A 139 -7.30 5.81 -7.10
C CYS A 139 -6.36 6.85 -6.47
N VAL A 140 -5.18 6.45 -6.00
CA VAL A 140 -4.22 7.37 -5.38
C VAL A 140 -3.77 8.44 -6.37
N ASP A 141 -4.08 9.71 -6.05
CA ASP A 141 -3.61 10.86 -6.82
C ASP A 141 -2.16 11.17 -6.46
N HIS A 142 -1.28 11.18 -7.46
CA HIS A 142 0.15 11.40 -7.26
C HIS A 142 0.44 12.79 -6.69
N ASN A 143 -0.22 13.85 -7.17
CA ASN A 143 0.04 15.22 -6.70
C ASN A 143 -0.35 15.38 -5.23
N LYS A 144 -1.50 14.81 -4.86
CA LYS A 144 -1.93 14.79 -3.46
C LYS A 144 -0.98 13.95 -2.61
N LEU A 145 -0.55 12.79 -3.11
CA LEU A 145 0.38 11.92 -2.40
C LEU A 145 1.67 12.66 -2.02
N TRP A 146 2.31 13.36 -2.97
CA TRP A 146 3.57 14.06 -2.70
C TRP A 146 3.38 15.18 -1.67
N LYS A 147 2.25 15.88 -1.72
CA LYS A 147 1.90 16.90 -0.72
C LYS A 147 1.72 16.27 0.66
N ILE A 148 0.98 15.17 0.74
CA ILE A 148 0.74 14.42 1.98
C ILE A 148 2.05 13.95 2.60
N LEU A 149 2.95 13.33 1.82
CA LEU A 149 4.24 12.86 2.33
C LEU A 149 5.08 14.00 2.92
N LYS A 150 5.05 15.16 2.29
CA LYS A 150 5.73 16.36 2.78
C LYS A 150 5.10 16.89 4.08
N GLU A 151 3.79 16.98 4.16
CA GLU A 151 3.05 17.40 5.36
C GLU A 151 3.25 16.44 6.54
N MET A 152 3.46 15.15 6.26
CA MET A 152 3.82 14.14 7.26
C MET A 152 5.31 14.15 7.66
N GLY A 153 6.10 15.14 7.22
CA GLY A 153 7.48 15.31 7.61
C GLY A 153 8.47 14.37 6.90
N ILE A 154 8.06 13.69 5.83
CA ILE A 154 8.98 12.90 5.02
C ILE A 154 9.90 13.86 4.26
N SER A 155 11.21 13.59 4.32
CA SER A 155 12.22 14.50 3.74
C SER A 155 11.98 14.80 2.27
N ASP A 156 12.24 16.06 1.86
CA ASP A 156 12.10 16.49 0.47
C ASP A 156 12.93 15.62 -0.49
N HIS A 157 14.10 15.17 -0.05
CA HIS A 157 14.96 14.29 -0.84
C HIS A 157 14.29 12.95 -1.15
N LEU A 158 13.73 12.29 -0.14
CA LEU A 158 13.02 11.01 -0.30
C LEU A 158 11.74 11.19 -1.12
N THR A 159 10.98 12.24 -0.84
CA THR A 159 9.76 12.57 -1.59
C THR A 159 10.05 12.84 -3.06
N CYS A 160 11.11 13.59 -3.37
CA CYS A 160 11.55 13.85 -4.75
C CYS A 160 11.97 12.56 -5.45
N LEU A 161 12.71 11.70 -4.78
CA LEU A 161 13.13 10.41 -5.32
C LEU A 161 11.93 9.51 -5.64
N LEU A 162 10.94 9.45 -4.75
CA LEU A 162 9.70 8.72 -4.98
C LEU A 162 8.91 9.33 -6.14
N ARG A 163 8.74 10.65 -6.16
CA ARG A 163 8.07 11.36 -7.25
C ARG A 163 8.71 11.06 -8.60
N ASN A 164 10.04 11.11 -8.69
CA ASN A 164 10.76 10.82 -9.93
C ASN A 164 10.63 9.36 -10.38
N LEU A 165 10.40 8.42 -9.45
CA LEU A 165 10.07 7.04 -9.80
C LEU A 165 8.70 6.92 -10.45
N TYR A 166 7.70 7.68 -9.95
CA TYR A 166 6.33 7.63 -10.46
C TYR A 166 6.11 8.52 -11.70
N THR A 167 6.98 9.50 -11.91
CA THR A 167 6.94 10.36 -13.11
C THR A 167 7.33 9.56 -14.34
N SER A 168 6.49 9.61 -15.37
CA SER A 168 6.71 8.92 -16.66
C SER A 168 6.89 7.41 -16.51
N GLN A 169 6.11 6.79 -15.63
CA GLN A 169 6.03 5.34 -15.57
C GLN A 169 5.27 4.80 -16.78
N GLU A 170 5.79 3.72 -17.34
CA GLU A 170 5.19 3.01 -18.46
C GLU A 170 4.83 1.57 -18.06
N ALA A 171 3.77 1.09 -18.64
CA ALA A 171 3.37 -0.30 -18.47
C ALA A 171 2.95 -0.94 -19.80
N THR A 172 3.04 -2.26 -19.81
CA THR A 172 2.44 -3.12 -20.81
C THR A 172 1.70 -4.25 -20.13
N VAL A 173 0.66 -4.78 -20.75
CA VAL A 173 -0.08 -5.94 -20.24
C VAL A 173 0.32 -7.17 -21.03
N ARG A 174 0.75 -8.21 -20.33
CA ARG A 174 1.07 -9.51 -20.90
C ARG A 174 -0.04 -10.51 -20.62
N THR A 175 -0.58 -11.08 -21.67
CA THR A 175 -1.59 -12.15 -21.61
C THR A 175 -1.08 -13.40 -22.31
N GLY A 176 -1.86 -14.49 -22.32
CA GLY A 176 -1.57 -15.68 -23.11
C GLY A 176 -1.59 -15.45 -24.63
N HIS A 177 -2.14 -14.32 -25.09
CA HIS A 177 -2.25 -13.94 -26.52
C HIS A 177 -1.18 -12.95 -26.97
N GLY A 178 -0.30 -12.49 -26.07
CA GLY A 178 0.75 -11.53 -26.37
C GLY A 178 0.83 -10.38 -25.38
N THR A 179 1.52 -9.33 -25.79
CA THR A 179 1.76 -8.11 -24.99
C THR A 179 1.16 -6.91 -25.72
N THR A 180 0.55 -5.99 -24.97
CA THR A 180 0.05 -4.71 -25.51
C THR A 180 1.20 -3.76 -25.81
N ASP A 181 0.92 -2.67 -26.53
CA ASP A 181 1.82 -1.52 -26.60
C ASP A 181 2.06 -0.92 -25.22
N TRP A 182 3.17 -0.18 -25.09
CA TRP A 182 3.48 0.54 -23.87
C TRP A 182 2.57 1.76 -23.71
N PHE A 183 2.02 1.94 -22.50
CA PHE A 183 1.20 3.09 -22.14
C PHE A 183 1.68 3.74 -20.87
N GLN A 184 1.42 5.03 -20.70
CA GLN A 184 1.82 5.78 -19.53
C GLN A 184 0.82 5.62 -18.38
N ILE A 185 1.35 5.64 -17.15
CA ILE A 185 0.58 5.54 -15.92
C ILE A 185 0.65 6.89 -15.21
N GLY A 186 -0.50 7.55 -15.10
CA GLY A 186 -0.62 8.89 -14.51
C GLY A 186 -1.11 8.94 -13.07
N ARG A 187 -1.59 7.82 -12.51
CA ARG A 187 -2.16 7.75 -11.15
C ARG A 187 -2.05 6.34 -10.58
N GLY A 188 -2.31 6.24 -9.30
CA GLY A 188 -2.33 4.96 -8.57
C GLY A 188 -0.96 4.52 -8.08
N VAL A 189 -0.97 3.62 -7.10
CA VAL A 189 0.20 2.88 -6.63
C VAL A 189 -0.03 1.42 -6.96
N HIS A 190 0.92 0.81 -7.70
CA HIS A 190 0.65 -0.49 -8.34
C HIS A 190 0.61 -1.64 -7.35
N GLN A 191 -0.39 -2.48 -7.45
CA GLN A 191 -0.41 -3.77 -6.76
C GLN A 191 0.80 -4.61 -7.18
N GLY A 192 1.45 -5.22 -6.19
CA GLY A 192 2.70 -5.97 -6.39
C GLY A 192 3.98 -5.14 -6.28
N SER A 193 3.91 -3.81 -6.25
CA SER A 193 5.07 -2.99 -5.90
C SER A 193 5.31 -3.00 -4.39
N ILE A 194 6.56 -3.08 -4.00
CA ILE A 194 6.99 -3.13 -2.58
C ILE A 194 6.62 -1.84 -1.82
N LEU A 195 6.58 -0.69 -2.49
CA LEU A 195 6.28 0.60 -1.87
C LEU A 195 4.79 0.89 -1.75
N SER A 196 3.96 0.30 -2.62
CA SER A 196 2.54 0.65 -2.71
C SER A 196 1.79 0.52 -1.40
N PRO A 197 1.98 -0.53 -0.58
CA PRO A 197 1.33 -0.61 0.71
C PRO A 197 1.70 0.53 1.66
N CYS A 198 2.98 0.91 1.68
CA CYS A 198 3.44 2.02 2.54
C CYS A 198 2.83 3.35 2.11
N LEU A 199 2.86 3.63 0.81
CA LEU A 199 2.35 4.89 0.26
C LEU A 199 0.84 4.98 0.39
N PHE A 200 0.13 3.87 0.16
CA PHE A 200 -1.31 3.80 0.36
C PHE A 200 -1.69 4.05 1.81
N ASN A 201 -1.04 3.37 2.78
CA ASN A 201 -1.33 3.55 4.19
C ASN A 201 -1.12 5.00 4.66
N LEU A 202 -0.05 5.66 4.22
CA LEU A 202 0.19 7.08 4.55
C LEU A 202 -0.88 7.99 3.91
N TYR A 203 -1.25 7.72 2.67
CA TYR A 203 -2.29 8.46 1.95
C TYR A 203 -3.66 8.29 2.61
N ALA A 204 -4.05 7.06 2.92
CA ALA A 204 -5.32 6.75 3.58
C ALA A 204 -5.38 7.34 4.99
N GLU A 205 -4.29 7.27 5.75
CA GLU A 205 -4.21 7.85 7.10
C GLU A 205 -4.44 9.37 7.06
N TYR A 206 -3.79 10.06 6.12
CA TYR A 206 -4.00 11.50 5.97
C TYR A 206 -5.46 11.84 5.66
N ILE A 207 -6.11 11.08 4.77
CA ILE A 207 -7.52 11.27 4.45
C ILE A 207 -8.37 11.08 5.71
N MET A 208 -8.13 9.99 6.45
CA MET A 208 -8.90 9.68 7.66
C MET A 208 -8.75 10.73 8.75
N ARG A 209 -7.55 11.32 8.94
CA ARG A 209 -7.35 12.45 9.86
C ARG A 209 -8.15 13.68 9.44
N ASN A 210 -8.26 13.94 8.15
CA ASN A 210 -8.98 15.09 7.62
C ASN A 210 -10.50 14.91 7.56
N THR A 211 -11.02 13.70 7.64
CA THR A 211 -12.47 13.46 7.80
C THR A 211 -12.99 13.84 9.19
N GLY A 212 -12.10 14.04 10.14
CA GLY A 212 -12.49 14.42 11.51
C GLY A 212 -13.04 13.26 12.35
N LEU A 213 -12.98 12.02 11.85
CA LEU A 213 -13.45 10.82 12.57
C LEU A 213 -12.82 10.68 13.97
N ASP A 214 -11.57 11.11 14.13
CA ASP A 214 -10.89 11.09 15.43
C ASP A 214 -11.45 12.15 16.41
N LYS A 215 -12.16 13.17 15.90
CA LYS A 215 -12.78 14.25 16.70
C LYS A 215 -14.22 13.93 17.08
N VAL A 216 -14.85 12.98 16.40
CA VAL A 216 -16.22 12.56 16.71
C VAL A 216 -16.15 11.74 18.01
N GLN A 217 -16.95 12.11 19.00
CA GLN A 217 -17.07 11.38 20.27
C GLN A 217 -17.76 10.02 20.09
N ALA A 218 -18.26 9.72 18.87
CA ALA A 218 -18.80 8.42 18.52
C ALA A 218 -17.72 7.34 18.65
N GLY A 219 -18.12 6.18 19.12
CA GLY A 219 -17.23 5.04 19.28
C GLY A 219 -17.55 4.23 20.54
N ILE A 220 -16.86 3.12 20.68
CA ILE A 220 -17.06 2.21 21.79
C ILE A 220 -16.00 2.46 22.85
N LYS A 221 -16.42 2.79 24.07
CA LYS A 221 -15.50 2.96 25.19
C LYS A 221 -15.08 1.61 25.76
N ILE A 222 -13.87 1.19 25.47
CA ILE A 222 -13.29 -0.07 25.95
C ILE A 222 -12.08 0.26 26.81
N THR A 223 -12.12 -0.16 28.08
CA THR A 223 -11.04 0.06 29.06
C THR A 223 -10.52 1.50 29.12
N GLY A 224 -11.45 2.49 29.03
CA GLY A 224 -11.11 3.92 29.07
C GLY A 224 -10.62 4.53 27.75
N ARG A 225 -10.46 3.72 26.71
CA ARG A 225 -10.11 4.21 25.34
C ARG A 225 -11.34 4.16 24.46
N ASN A 226 -11.55 5.23 23.70
CA ASN A 226 -12.57 5.27 22.66
C ASN A 226 -12.02 4.60 21.40
N THR A 227 -12.74 3.60 20.88
CA THR A 227 -12.39 2.91 19.62
C THR A 227 -13.58 3.08 18.68
N ASN A 228 -13.41 3.89 17.66
CA ASN A 228 -14.44 4.20 16.66
C ASN A 228 -14.18 3.55 15.31
N ASN A 229 -12.96 3.07 15.06
CA ASN A 229 -12.63 2.39 13.81
C ASN A 229 -11.56 1.30 14.00
N LEU A 230 -11.53 0.34 13.07
CA LEU A 230 -10.46 -0.63 12.87
C LEU A 230 -10.18 -0.68 11.38
N ARG A 231 -8.89 -0.73 11.00
CA ARG A 231 -8.45 -0.69 9.61
C ARG A 231 -7.45 -1.80 9.30
N TYR A 232 -7.61 -2.40 8.13
CA TYR A 232 -6.68 -3.36 7.57
C TYR A 232 -6.55 -3.09 6.07
N ALA A 233 -5.49 -2.40 5.66
CA ALA A 233 -5.32 -1.82 4.33
C ALA A 233 -6.51 -0.93 3.92
N ASP A 234 -7.23 -1.35 2.91
CA ASP A 234 -8.46 -0.77 2.37
C ASP A 234 -9.71 -1.11 3.20
N ASP A 235 -9.74 -2.25 3.86
CA ASP A 235 -10.87 -2.65 4.72
C ASP A 235 -10.96 -1.74 5.96
N THR A 236 -12.03 -0.98 6.06
CA THR A 236 -12.30 -0.11 7.20
C THR A 236 -13.62 -0.50 7.88
N THR A 237 -13.58 -0.66 9.20
CA THR A 237 -14.78 -0.88 10.01
C THR A 237 -14.97 0.30 10.94
N LEU A 238 -16.09 0.99 10.82
CA LEU A 238 -16.51 2.02 11.78
C LEU A 238 -17.42 1.40 12.83
N MET A 239 -17.38 1.96 14.05
CA MET A 239 -18.11 1.44 15.20
C MET A 239 -18.75 2.57 16.00
N ALA A 240 -20.01 2.39 16.42
CA ALA A 240 -20.73 3.33 17.28
C ALA A 240 -21.62 2.58 18.30
N GLU A 241 -21.97 3.24 19.40
CA GLU A 241 -22.94 2.74 20.41
C GLU A 241 -24.39 3.07 20.05
N SER A 242 -24.64 4.03 19.14
CA SER A 242 -25.97 4.37 18.61
C SER A 242 -25.97 4.54 17.09
N GLU A 243 -27.13 4.40 16.47
CA GLU A 243 -27.32 4.62 15.02
C GLU A 243 -27.16 6.12 14.66
N GLU A 244 -27.50 7.03 15.55
CA GLU A 244 -27.36 8.46 15.36
C GLU A 244 -25.90 8.90 15.36
N GLU A 245 -25.08 8.35 16.27
CA GLU A 245 -23.64 8.58 16.29
C GLU A 245 -22.95 8.02 15.04
N GLN A 246 -23.47 6.91 14.50
CA GLN A 246 -22.95 6.30 13.29
C GLN A 246 -23.21 7.17 12.04
N LYS A 247 -24.37 7.83 11.97
CA LYS A 247 -24.71 8.75 10.85
C LYS A 247 -23.91 10.03 10.89
N ALA A 248 -23.39 10.41 12.05
CA ALA A 248 -22.57 11.60 12.26
C ALA A 248 -21.07 11.37 12.02
N SER A 249 -20.64 10.10 11.86
CA SER A 249 -19.26 9.67 11.58
C SER A 249 -19.00 9.51 10.09
#